data_53bcd9dd4fed07a64d85b657994bc3de
#
_entry.id   53bcd9dd4fed07a64d85b657994bc3de
#
_cell.length_a   1.000
_cell.length_b   1.000
_cell.length_c   1.000
_cell.angle_alpha   90.00
_cell.angle_beta   90.00
_cell.angle_gamma   90.00
#
_symmetry.space_group_name_H-M   'P 1'
#
loop_
_entity.id
_entity.type
_entity.pdbx_description
1 polymer ?
#
loop_
_entity_poly.entity_id
_entity_poly.type
_entity_poly.pdbx_seq_one_letter_code
_entity_poly.pdbx_strand_id
1 'polypeptide(L)'
;MIQKNWAELIKPTQLEVRSGNDPSRQATLIAEPLERGFGLTLGNALRRVLMSSLQGAAITNIQIDNVLHEFSSVAGVREDVTDIVLNLKGVALSMEVEGPKRLSINAKGPAVVTAGDISDSAGIEVLNKDHVICHLDDGAQVYMELTVNTGNGYVPADKNKPEDSPIGLIPIDAIYSPVKKVSYDVQPTREGQVLDYDKLTMKVETDGSLTPDDAVAFAARILQDQLSIFVNFDEPEAAGRQDDDDGLEFNPLLLKKVDELELSVRSANCLKNDNIVYIGDLIQKTEAEMLRTPNFGRKSLNEIKEVLSGMGLHLGMDVDEWPPDNIEDLAKKFEDNF
;
A
#
# COMPACT_ATOMS: atom_id res chain seq x y z
N MET A 1 10.47 -10.37 35.33
CA MET A 1 9.92 -9.00 35.35
C MET A 1 10.46 -8.13 34.20
N ILE A 2 11.76 -8.16 33.86
CA ILE A 2 12.32 -7.34 32.76
C ILE A 2 11.79 -7.79 31.38
N GLN A 3 11.44 -9.07 31.21
CA GLN A 3 11.05 -9.68 29.91
C GLN A 3 9.69 -9.23 29.34
N LYS A 4 8.86 -8.50 30.08
CA LYS A 4 7.54 -8.06 29.61
C LYS A 4 7.32 -6.53 29.70
N ASN A 5 8.39 -5.76 29.94
CA ASN A 5 8.27 -4.32 30.17
C ASN A 5 7.62 -3.57 28.98
N TRP A 6 7.86 -4.01 27.73
CA TRP A 6 7.27 -3.36 26.55
C TRP A 6 5.75 -3.59 26.43
N ALA A 7 5.17 -4.60 27.06
CA ALA A 7 3.74 -4.89 27.02
C ALA A 7 2.94 -3.92 27.89
N GLU A 8 3.59 -3.33 28.91
CA GLU A 8 2.94 -2.38 29.85
C GLU A 8 2.98 -0.94 29.33
N LEU A 9 3.78 -0.66 28.28
CA LEU A 9 3.86 0.66 27.68
C LEU A 9 2.56 0.97 26.92
N ILE A 10 2.08 2.21 27.08
CA ILE A 10 0.92 2.69 26.35
C ILE A 10 1.20 2.70 24.85
N LYS A 11 0.24 2.24 24.07
CA LYS A 11 0.31 2.24 22.61
C LYS A 11 -0.78 3.16 22.07
N PRO A 12 -0.50 3.97 21.04
CA PRO A 12 -1.55 4.75 20.41
C PRO A 12 -2.58 3.79 19.82
N THR A 13 -3.83 4.02 20.13
CA THR A 13 -4.95 3.18 19.65
C THR A 13 -5.46 3.64 18.31
N GLN A 14 -5.30 4.92 17.99
CA GLN A 14 -5.79 5.52 16.75
C GLN A 14 -4.78 6.51 16.20
N LEU A 15 -4.66 6.55 14.89
CA LEU A 15 -3.99 7.59 14.13
C LEU A 15 -5.06 8.51 13.54
N GLU A 16 -5.15 9.74 14.02
CA GLU A 16 -6.07 10.73 13.44
C GLU A 16 -5.41 11.39 12.24
N VAL A 17 -6.04 11.27 11.07
CA VAL A 17 -5.59 11.93 9.84
C VAL A 17 -6.51 13.11 9.54
N ARG A 18 -5.95 14.33 9.55
CA ARG A 18 -6.64 15.55 9.17
C ARG A 18 -6.11 16.01 7.81
N SER A 19 -6.96 15.95 6.81
CA SER A 19 -6.64 16.44 5.47
C SER A 19 -6.39 17.94 5.48
N GLY A 20 -5.41 18.39 4.67
CA GLY A 20 -5.15 19.79 4.40
C GLY A 20 -6.07 20.39 3.34
N ASN A 21 -5.65 21.48 2.71
CA ASN A 21 -6.38 22.12 1.62
C ASN A 21 -6.48 21.21 0.38
N ASP A 22 -5.48 20.38 0.16
CA ASP A 22 -5.44 19.35 -0.87
C ASP A 22 -5.20 17.98 -0.19
N PRO A 23 -6.26 17.17 -0.04
CA PRO A 23 -6.16 15.87 0.64
C PRO A 23 -5.17 14.89 -0.01
N SER A 24 -4.95 15.01 -1.32
CA SER A 24 -4.02 14.15 -2.06
C SER A 24 -2.55 14.50 -1.82
N ARG A 25 -2.28 15.73 -1.37
CA ARG A 25 -0.92 16.26 -1.22
C ARG A 25 -0.54 16.70 0.18
N GLN A 26 -1.52 17.00 1.03
CA GLN A 26 -1.25 17.53 2.36
C GLN A 26 -2.13 16.88 3.42
N ALA A 27 -1.50 16.35 4.47
CA ALA A 27 -2.20 15.88 5.65
C ALA A 27 -1.44 16.21 6.94
N THR A 28 -2.20 16.27 8.02
CA THR A 28 -1.70 16.34 9.38
C THR A 28 -2.09 15.05 10.10
N LEU A 29 -1.11 14.28 10.52
CA LEU A 29 -1.28 13.04 11.24
C LEU A 29 -1.04 13.30 12.73
N ILE A 30 -1.92 12.80 13.58
CA ILE A 30 -1.86 12.97 15.03
C ILE A 30 -1.87 11.59 15.67
N ALA A 31 -0.82 11.30 16.45
CA ALA A 31 -0.70 10.08 17.22
C ALA A 31 -0.67 10.44 18.71
N GLU A 32 -1.65 9.99 19.46
CA GLU A 32 -1.78 10.16 20.92
C GLU A 32 -2.65 9.05 21.53
N PRO A 33 -2.41 8.65 22.80
CA PRO A 33 -1.25 9.00 23.63
C PRO A 33 -0.01 8.16 23.27
N LEU A 34 1.18 8.74 23.44
CA LEU A 34 2.46 8.06 23.33
C LEU A 34 3.17 8.16 24.68
N GLU A 35 3.97 7.15 25.03
CA GLU A 35 4.86 7.25 26.19
C GLU A 35 5.81 8.44 26.05
N ARG A 36 6.14 9.06 27.18
CA ARG A 36 7.03 10.21 27.23
C ARG A 36 8.38 9.96 26.53
N GLY A 37 8.73 10.84 25.61
CA GLY A 37 9.93 10.77 24.78
C GLY A 37 9.74 10.02 23.46
N PHE A 38 8.70 9.16 23.32
CA PHE A 38 8.45 8.44 22.06
C PHE A 38 7.95 9.37 20.96
N GLY A 39 7.26 10.45 21.29
CA GLY A 39 6.87 11.47 20.31
C GLY A 39 8.07 12.01 19.54
N LEU A 40 9.15 12.38 20.22
CA LEU A 40 10.38 12.86 19.58
C LEU A 40 11.10 11.76 18.81
N THR A 41 11.21 10.56 19.37
CA THR A 41 11.90 9.42 18.75
C THR A 41 11.21 9.01 17.45
N LEU A 42 9.89 8.79 17.49
CA LEU A 42 9.11 8.38 16.31
C LEU A 42 9.04 9.53 15.28
N GLY A 43 8.78 10.74 15.72
CA GLY A 43 8.70 11.91 14.83
C GLY A 43 9.98 12.13 14.04
N ASN A 44 11.16 12.03 14.69
CA ASN A 44 12.44 12.18 14.01
C ASN A 44 12.74 10.98 13.09
N ALA A 45 12.48 9.76 13.54
CA ALA A 45 12.72 8.55 12.74
C ALA A 45 11.85 8.55 11.47
N LEU A 46 10.53 8.75 11.60
CA LEU A 46 9.61 8.82 10.48
C LEU A 46 9.97 9.95 9.52
N ARG A 47 10.26 11.15 10.03
CA ARG A 47 10.67 12.27 9.18
C ARG A 47 11.90 11.93 8.33
N ARG A 48 12.90 11.28 8.91
CA ARG A 48 14.12 10.89 8.18
C ARG A 48 13.82 9.87 7.08
N VAL A 49 13.04 8.85 7.38
CA VAL A 49 12.67 7.81 6.41
C VAL A 49 11.79 8.37 5.30
N LEU A 50 10.81 9.21 5.63
CA LEU A 50 9.94 9.89 4.67
C LEU A 50 10.74 10.72 3.65
N MET A 51 11.80 11.42 4.08
CA MET A 51 12.60 12.27 3.19
C MET A 51 13.67 11.52 2.39
N SER A 52 14.04 10.30 2.78
CA SER A 52 15.22 9.62 2.19
C SER A 52 14.97 8.26 1.58
N SER A 53 13.92 7.55 2.00
CA SER A 53 13.83 6.10 1.72
C SER A 53 12.64 5.70 0.86
N LEU A 54 11.67 6.59 0.68
CA LEU A 54 10.53 6.32 -0.18
C LEU A 54 10.94 6.34 -1.66
N GLN A 55 10.35 5.43 -2.42
CA GLN A 55 10.56 5.32 -3.85
C GLN A 55 9.69 6.33 -4.60
N GLY A 56 10.24 6.91 -5.65
CA GLY A 56 9.52 7.78 -6.57
C GLY A 56 10.12 7.74 -7.97
N ALA A 57 9.64 8.60 -8.86
CA ALA A 57 10.10 8.73 -10.24
C ALA A 57 10.69 10.11 -10.49
N ALA A 58 11.74 10.18 -11.30
CA ALA A 58 12.36 11.45 -11.67
C ALA A 58 12.99 11.38 -13.06
N ILE A 59 13.14 12.55 -13.69
CA ILE A 59 13.89 12.72 -14.93
C ILE A 59 15.37 12.67 -14.59
N THR A 60 16.11 11.73 -15.20
CA THR A 60 17.54 11.50 -14.95
C THR A 60 18.42 12.11 -16.01
N ASN A 61 17.96 12.16 -17.26
CA ASN A 61 18.71 12.69 -18.38
C ASN A 61 17.78 13.41 -19.35
N ILE A 62 18.36 14.41 -20.04
CA ILE A 62 17.73 15.11 -21.17
C ILE A 62 18.67 15.14 -22.37
N GLN A 63 18.08 15.02 -23.54
CA GLN A 63 18.74 15.30 -24.80
C GLN A 63 17.92 16.28 -25.61
N ILE A 64 18.50 17.41 -26.01
CA ILE A 64 17.84 18.46 -26.78
C ILE A 64 18.52 18.54 -28.16
N ASP A 65 17.74 18.65 -29.22
CA ASP A 65 18.26 18.76 -30.55
C ASP A 65 19.16 19.99 -30.68
N ASN A 66 20.33 19.82 -31.30
CA ASN A 66 21.35 20.83 -31.52
C ASN A 66 22.00 21.41 -30.25
N VAL A 67 21.87 20.72 -29.11
CA VAL A 67 22.51 21.10 -27.85
C VAL A 67 23.54 20.04 -27.47
N LEU A 68 24.75 20.48 -27.11
CA LEU A 68 25.85 19.57 -26.76
C LEU A 68 26.13 19.52 -25.24
N HIS A 69 25.80 20.58 -24.52
CA HIS A 69 26.05 20.69 -23.08
C HIS A 69 25.06 21.66 -22.41
N GLU A 70 24.99 21.63 -21.11
CA GLU A 70 24.05 22.38 -20.28
C GLU A 70 24.23 23.92 -20.30
N PHE A 71 25.42 24.40 -20.67
CA PHE A 71 25.73 25.83 -20.74
C PHE A 71 25.50 26.43 -22.14
N SER A 72 24.60 25.87 -22.90
CA SER A 72 24.19 26.35 -24.21
C SER A 72 22.82 27.04 -24.17
N SER A 73 22.54 27.78 -25.24
CA SER A 73 21.21 28.35 -25.50
C SER A 73 20.59 27.66 -26.70
N VAL A 74 19.26 27.59 -26.73
CA VAL A 74 18.47 27.05 -27.84
C VAL A 74 17.93 28.22 -28.65
N ALA A 75 18.11 28.20 -29.96
CA ALA A 75 17.66 29.29 -30.83
C ALA A 75 16.12 29.41 -30.77
N GLY A 76 15.63 30.62 -30.48
CA GLY A 76 14.20 30.90 -30.38
C GLY A 76 13.52 30.38 -29.08
N VAL A 77 14.30 29.93 -28.10
CA VAL A 77 13.83 29.63 -26.75
C VAL A 77 14.33 30.74 -25.83
N ARG A 78 13.45 31.20 -24.98
CA ARG A 78 13.72 32.32 -24.07
C ARG A 78 14.66 31.92 -22.90
N GLU A 79 14.45 30.71 -22.36
CA GLU A 79 15.27 30.12 -21.33
C GLU A 79 16.53 29.48 -21.90
N ASP A 80 17.60 29.50 -21.14
CA ASP A 80 18.77 28.71 -21.46
C ASP A 80 18.59 27.23 -21.02
N VAL A 81 19.49 26.36 -21.45
CA VAL A 81 19.40 24.92 -21.14
C VAL A 81 19.47 24.66 -19.64
N THR A 82 20.21 25.48 -18.89
CA THR A 82 20.30 25.37 -17.44
C THR A 82 18.94 25.64 -16.78
N ASP A 83 18.23 26.68 -17.23
CA ASP A 83 16.89 27.00 -16.75
C ASP A 83 15.89 25.90 -17.11
N ILE A 84 15.95 25.35 -18.32
CA ILE A 84 15.13 24.21 -18.76
C ILE A 84 15.35 23.01 -17.83
N VAL A 85 16.61 22.67 -17.53
CA VAL A 85 16.96 21.58 -16.60
C VAL A 85 16.40 21.83 -15.20
N LEU A 86 16.50 23.07 -14.69
CA LEU A 86 15.93 23.43 -13.38
C LEU A 86 14.39 23.30 -13.35
N ASN A 87 13.74 23.72 -14.44
CA ASN A 87 12.29 23.56 -14.57
C ASN A 87 11.88 22.09 -14.66
N LEU A 88 12.63 21.26 -15.38
CA LEU A 88 12.37 19.82 -15.48
C LEU A 88 12.50 19.09 -14.14
N LYS A 89 13.38 19.53 -13.23
CA LYS A 89 13.45 19.02 -11.86
C LYS A 89 12.18 19.25 -11.05
N GLY A 90 11.37 20.23 -11.44
CA GLY A 90 10.08 20.54 -10.82
C GLY A 90 8.92 19.70 -11.33
N VAL A 91 9.11 18.88 -12.36
CA VAL A 91 8.08 18.01 -12.92
C VAL A 91 7.82 16.84 -11.96
N ALA A 92 6.57 16.68 -11.52
CA ALA A 92 6.14 15.57 -10.68
C ALA A 92 5.61 14.44 -11.57
N LEU A 93 6.18 13.25 -11.39
CA LEU A 93 5.88 12.06 -12.18
C LEU A 93 5.44 10.90 -11.27
N SER A 94 4.46 10.15 -11.73
CA SER A 94 4.14 8.82 -11.19
C SER A 94 4.54 7.77 -12.22
N MET A 95 5.19 6.69 -11.79
CA MET A 95 5.66 5.62 -12.67
C MET A 95 5.39 4.26 -12.03
N GLU A 96 4.58 3.45 -12.71
CA GLU A 96 4.20 2.10 -12.26
C GLU A 96 5.12 1.01 -12.84
N VAL A 97 5.94 1.37 -13.83
CA VAL A 97 6.79 0.42 -14.58
C VAL A 97 8.24 0.58 -14.16
N GLU A 98 8.91 -0.51 -13.85
CA GLU A 98 10.32 -0.52 -13.49
C GLU A 98 11.24 -0.25 -14.69
N GLY A 99 12.40 0.37 -14.40
CA GLY A 99 13.48 0.63 -15.35
C GLY A 99 13.34 1.94 -16.11
N PRO A 100 14.39 2.35 -16.82
CA PRO A 100 14.43 3.62 -17.52
C PRO A 100 13.45 3.64 -18.70
N LYS A 101 12.67 4.72 -18.81
CA LYS A 101 11.74 4.98 -19.92
C LYS A 101 12.11 6.28 -20.61
N ARG A 102 11.82 6.36 -21.90
CA ARG A 102 12.01 7.57 -22.68
C ARG A 102 10.68 8.24 -22.97
N LEU A 103 10.64 9.53 -22.72
CA LEU A 103 9.53 10.43 -23.06
C LEU A 103 10.06 11.48 -24.04
N SER A 104 9.20 12.13 -24.78
CA SER A 104 9.58 13.19 -25.69
C SER A 104 8.67 14.42 -25.56
N ILE A 105 9.23 15.57 -25.84
CA ILE A 105 8.52 16.84 -26.02
C ILE A 105 8.79 17.31 -27.44
N ASN A 106 7.73 17.66 -28.19
CA ASN A 106 7.83 18.25 -29.50
C ASN A 106 6.90 19.45 -29.57
N ALA A 107 7.47 20.64 -29.58
CA ALA A 107 6.72 21.87 -29.57
C ALA A 107 7.19 22.87 -30.66
N LYS A 108 6.22 23.64 -31.17
CA LYS A 108 6.45 24.70 -32.16
C LYS A 108 5.91 26.01 -31.63
N GLY A 109 6.73 27.06 -31.76
CA GLY A 109 6.36 28.40 -31.32
C GLY A 109 5.42 29.15 -32.31
N PRO A 110 4.80 30.22 -31.83
CA PRO A 110 4.92 30.73 -30.46
C PRO A 110 4.09 29.92 -29.45
N ALA A 111 4.69 29.43 -28.38
CA ALA A 111 4.02 28.58 -27.40
C ALA A 111 4.73 28.62 -26.02
N VAL A 112 3.99 28.33 -24.97
CA VAL A 112 4.52 28.01 -23.65
C VAL A 112 4.54 26.48 -23.53
N VAL A 113 5.72 25.91 -23.41
CA VAL A 113 5.90 24.47 -23.23
C VAL A 113 5.71 24.14 -21.75
N THR A 114 4.79 23.25 -21.47
CA THR A 114 4.44 22.81 -20.11
C THR A 114 4.75 21.34 -19.92
N ALA A 115 4.70 20.86 -18.69
CA ALA A 115 4.84 19.43 -18.39
C ALA A 115 3.73 18.59 -19.02
N GLY A 116 2.57 19.18 -19.35
CA GLY A 116 1.49 18.53 -20.09
C GLY A 116 1.80 18.22 -21.54
N ASP A 117 2.85 18.83 -22.15
CA ASP A 117 3.30 18.58 -23.51
C ASP A 117 4.26 17.37 -23.60
N ILE A 118 4.60 16.77 -22.46
CA ILE A 118 5.37 15.53 -22.41
C ILE A 118 4.52 14.42 -23.03
N SER A 119 5.10 13.64 -23.95
CA SER A 119 4.39 12.54 -24.61
C SER A 119 3.88 11.51 -23.60
N ASP A 120 2.63 11.10 -23.74
CA ASP A 120 2.06 10.03 -22.93
C ASP A 120 2.82 8.72 -23.18
N SER A 121 3.13 8.01 -22.10
CA SER A 121 3.71 6.67 -22.15
C SER A 121 3.00 5.77 -21.18
N ALA A 122 2.76 4.52 -21.57
CA ALA A 122 2.08 3.55 -20.73
C ALA A 122 2.81 3.37 -19.39
N GLY A 123 2.06 3.62 -18.29
CA GLY A 123 2.58 3.48 -16.92
C GLY A 123 3.38 4.68 -16.40
N ILE A 124 3.33 5.84 -17.08
CA ILE A 124 3.91 7.09 -16.59
C ILE A 124 2.85 8.19 -16.68
N GLU A 125 2.62 8.87 -15.58
CA GLU A 125 1.68 9.99 -15.49
C GLU A 125 2.39 11.25 -15.00
N VAL A 126 2.10 12.40 -15.66
CA VAL A 126 2.54 13.72 -15.23
C VAL A 126 1.47 14.34 -14.33
N LEU A 127 1.83 14.65 -13.09
CA LEU A 127 0.89 15.10 -12.05
C LEU A 127 0.69 16.62 -12.03
N ASN A 128 1.67 17.39 -12.47
CA ASN A 128 1.64 18.85 -12.49
C ASN A 128 1.72 19.40 -13.93
N LYS A 129 0.72 19.05 -14.75
CA LYS A 129 0.67 19.37 -16.21
C LYS A 129 0.86 20.85 -16.54
N ASP A 130 0.45 21.75 -15.64
CA ASP A 130 0.54 23.21 -15.82
C ASP A 130 1.95 23.78 -15.53
N HIS A 131 2.91 22.94 -15.10
CA HIS A 131 4.26 23.37 -14.78
C HIS A 131 4.99 23.79 -16.04
N VAL A 132 5.45 25.06 -16.11
CA VAL A 132 6.12 25.63 -17.28
C VAL A 132 7.57 25.14 -17.35
N ILE A 133 7.96 24.64 -18.53
CA ILE A 133 9.32 24.19 -18.84
C ILE A 133 10.09 25.28 -19.56
N CYS A 134 9.55 25.83 -20.67
CA CYS A 134 10.17 26.92 -21.42
C CYS A 134 9.16 27.67 -22.30
N HIS A 135 9.60 28.82 -22.86
CA HIS A 135 8.81 29.63 -23.77
C HIS A 135 9.47 29.64 -25.15
N LEU A 136 8.68 29.42 -26.19
CA LEU A 136 9.13 29.44 -27.59
C LEU A 136 8.67 30.71 -28.24
N ASP A 137 9.60 31.37 -28.96
CA ASP A 137 9.33 32.51 -29.81
C ASP A 137 8.68 32.07 -31.14
N ASP A 138 8.27 33.05 -31.94
CA ASP A 138 7.61 32.80 -33.24
C ASP A 138 8.58 32.11 -34.21
N GLY A 139 8.10 30.98 -34.77
CA GLY A 139 8.88 30.16 -35.71
C GLY A 139 9.93 29.24 -35.06
N ALA A 140 10.09 29.26 -33.74
CA ALA A 140 10.96 28.33 -33.04
C ALA A 140 10.38 26.92 -33.01
N GLN A 141 11.25 25.92 -32.99
CA GLN A 141 10.89 24.52 -32.82
C GLN A 141 11.86 23.86 -31.84
N VAL A 142 11.33 23.09 -30.89
CA VAL A 142 12.13 22.36 -29.93
C VAL A 142 11.71 20.90 -29.90
N TYR A 143 12.71 20.01 -29.93
CA TYR A 143 12.55 18.59 -29.67
C TYR A 143 13.47 18.18 -28.53
N MET A 144 12.91 17.51 -27.51
CA MET A 144 13.62 17.03 -26.34
C MET A 144 13.26 15.56 -26.07
N GLU A 145 14.27 14.75 -25.78
CA GLU A 145 14.09 13.40 -25.23
C GLU A 145 14.43 13.41 -23.75
N LEU A 146 13.53 12.89 -22.91
CA LEU A 146 13.67 12.80 -21.47
C LEU A 146 13.80 11.33 -21.08
N THR A 147 14.78 10.99 -20.25
CA THR A 147 14.86 9.67 -19.64
C THR A 147 14.37 9.77 -18.22
N VAL A 148 13.35 8.97 -17.89
CA VAL A 148 12.75 8.87 -16.56
C VAL A 148 13.12 7.54 -15.94
N ASN A 149 13.40 7.52 -14.64
CA ASN A 149 13.69 6.30 -13.90
C ASN A 149 13.06 6.35 -12.51
N THR A 150 12.96 5.20 -11.87
CA THR A 150 12.53 5.05 -10.46
C THR A 150 13.75 4.93 -9.56
N GLY A 151 13.64 5.43 -8.33
CA GLY A 151 14.73 5.36 -7.35
C GLY A 151 14.33 5.94 -6.01
N ASN A 152 15.28 6.06 -5.10
CA ASN A 152 15.06 6.55 -3.74
C ASN A 152 15.95 7.77 -3.44
N GLY A 153 15.40 8.73 -2.72
CA GLY A 153 16.13 9.88 -2.21
C GLY A 153 16.68 10.79 -3.30
N TYR A 154 17.95 11.17 -3.20
CA TYR A 154 18.63 12.07 -4.13
C TYR A 154 19.81 11.38 -4.80
N VAL A 155 19.88 11.44 -6.12
CA VAL A 155 20.98 10.92 -6.92
C VAL A 155 21.58 12.06 -7.74
N PRO A 156 22.88 12.40 -7.56
CA PRO A 156 23.54 13.46 -8.35
C PRO A 156 23.70 13.07 -9.79
N ALA A 157 23.77 14.07 -10.69
CA ALA A 157 23.88 13.93 -12.13
C ALA A 157 25.04 13.02 -12.58
N ASP A 158 26.17 13.09 -11.90
CA ASP A 158 27.35 12.27 -12.23
C ASP A 158 27.07 10.76 -12.17
N LYS A 159 26.19 10.33 -11.27
CA LYS A 159 25.76 8.93 -11.16
C LYS A 159 24.71 8.53 -12.19
N ASN A 160 23.98 9.50 -12.73
CA ASN A 160 22.99 9.27 -13.77
C ASN A 160 23.60 9.25 -15.18
N LYS A 161 24.89 9.55 -15.31
CA LYS A 161 25.60 9.53 -16.59
C LYS A 161 26.00 8.10 -16.95
N PRO A 162 25.46 7.50 -18.03
CA PRO A 162 25.91 6.19 -18.51
C PRO A 162 27.39 6.23 -18.96
N GLU A 163 28.13 5.12 -18.84
CA GLU A 163 29.53 5.03 -19.29
C GLU A 163 29.64 5.29 -20.80
N ASP A 164 28.69 4.78 -21.60
CA ASP A 164 28.61 4.97 -23.05
C ASP A 164 27.59 6.06 -23.41
N SER A 165 27.64 7.23 -22.74
CA SER A 165 26.66 8.30 -23.01
C SER A 165 26.85 8.89 -24.42
N PRO A 166 25.79 9.05 -25.23
CA PRO A 166 25.85 9.71 -26.51
C PRO A 166 26.19 11.18 -26.33
N ILE A 167 26.81 11.77 -27.37
CA ILE A 167 27.12 13.19 -27.39
C ILE A 167 25.80 13.98 -27.30
N GLY A 168 25.79 15.00 -26.45
CA GLY A 168 24.59 15.83 -26.23
C GLY A 168 23.62 15.30 -25.18
N LEU A 169 23.87 14.14 -24.53
CA LEU A 169 23.13 13.70 -23.38
C LEU A 169 23.54 14.49 -22.14
N ILE A 170 22.62 15.20 -21.54
CA ILE A 170 22.82 16.01 -20.34
C ILE A 170 22.24 15.27 -19.16
N PRO A 171 23.05 14.79 -18.19
CA PRO A 171 22.57 14.16 -16.99
C PRO A 171 21.98 15.21 -16.03
N ILE A 172 20.90 14.85 -15.34
CA ILE A 172 20.19 15.70 -14.39
C ILE A 172 20.24 15.04 -13.00
N ASP A 173 20.37 15.86 -11.95
CA ASP A 173 20.18 15.38 -10.57
C ASP A 173 18.74 14.90 -10.41
N ALA A 174 18.58 13.68 -9.94
CA ALA A 174 17.27 13.09 -9.71
C ALA A 174 16.87 13.20 -8.23
N ILE A 175 15.73 13.85 -7.98
CA ILE A 175 15.07 13.90 -6.68
C ILE A 175 13.88 12.94 -6.74
N TYR A 176 14.09 11.72 -6.27
CA TYR A 176 13.07 10.67 -6.34
C TYR A 176 12.04 10.75 -5.22
N SER A 177 12.37 11.43 -4.10
CA SER A 177 11.46 11.48 -2.95
C SER A 177 10.11 12.09 -3.31
N PRO A 178 8.98 11.36 -3.13
CA PRO A 178 7.65 11.89 -3.35
C PRO A 178 7.26 12.92 -2.28
N VAL A 179 7.97 12.94 -1.17
CA VAL A 179 7.71 13.83 -0.03
C VAL A 179 8.52 15.11 -0.16
N LYS A 180 7.82 16.24 -0.25
CA LYS A 180 8.43 17.58 -0.37
C LYS A 180 8.79 18.19 0.97
N LYS A 181 7.91 18.01 1.98
CA LYS A 181 8.08 18.63 3.29
C LYS A 181 7.51 17.78 4.39
N VAL A 182 8.28 17.64 5.47
CA VAL A 182 7.81 17.01 6.71
C VAL A 182 8.18 17.90 7.89
N SER A 183 7.19 18.25 8.68
CA SER A 183 7.40 18.92 9.98
C SER A 183 6.64 18.17 11.05
N TYR A 184 7.20 18.07 12.25
CA TYR A 184 6.52 17.47 13.38
C TYR A 184 6.67 18.37 14.62
N ASP A 185 5.69 18.25 15.51
CA ASP A 185 5.63 18.92 16.80
C ASP A 185 5.22 17.89 17.86
N VAL A 186 5.81 18.00 19.04
CA VAL A 186 5.53 17.11 20.18
C VAL A 186 5.03 17.95 21.33
N GLN A 187 3.82 17.66 21.79
CA GLN A 187 3.17 18.34 22.88
C GLN A 187 2.83 17.35 23.99
N PRO A 188 2.86 17.79 25.27
CA PRO A 188 2.38 16.96 26.35
C PRO A 188 0.86 16.75 26.22
N THR A 189 0.40 15.54 26.45
CA THR A 189 -1.02 15.17 26.46
C THR A 189 -1.38 14.45 27.74
N ARG A 190 -2.68 14.26 27.95
CA ARG A 190 -3.24 13.64 29.15
C ARG A 190 -4.05 12.41 28.77
N GLU A 191 -3.79 11.33 29.51
CA GLU A 191 -4.65 10.15 29.48
C GLU A 191 -5.22 9.87 30.88
N GLY A 192 -6.52 10.00 31.01
CA GLY A 192 -7.18 9.91 32.30
C GLY A 192 -6.71 10.99 33.28
N GLN A 193 -6.08 10.59 34.39
CA GLN A 193 -5.51 11.48 35.40
C GLN A 193 -4.00 11.71 35.25
N VAL A 194 -3.33 11.02 34.32
CA VAL A 194 -1.89 11.10 34.08
C VAL A 194 -1.62 12.11 32.99
N LEU A 195 -0.70 13.06 33.25
CA LEU A 195 -0.36 14.17 32.35
C LEU A 195 0.98 13.98 31.63
N ASP A 196 1.59 12.80 31.70
CA ASP A 196 2.98 12.57 31.32
C ASP A 196 3.11 11.77 30.01
N TYR A 197 2.21 12.02 29.05
CA TYR A 197 2.23 11.41 27.73
C TYR A 197 2.54 12.42 26.64
N ASP A 198 3.06 11.93 25.50
CA ASP A 198 3.33 12.74 24.33
C ASP A 198 2.18 12.64 23.31
N LYS A 199 1.93 13.78 22.66
CA LYS A 199 1.13 13.90 21.44
C LYS A 199 2.05 14.26 20.29
N LEU A 200 2.17 13.41 19.31
CA LEU A 200 2.92 13.67 18.08
C LEU A 200 1.97 14.22 17.01
N THR A 201 2.25 15.41 16.52
CA THR A 201 1.56 16.00 15.37
C THR A 201 2.54 16.12 14.22
N MET A 202 2.31 15.41 13.12
CA MET A 202 3.17 15.40 11.94
C MET A 202 2.42 15.99 10.74
N LYS A 203 3.02 16.97 10.08
CA LYS A 203 2.50 17.54 8.83
C LYS A 203 3.36 17.07 7.69
N VAL A 204 2.72 16.42 6.71
CA VAL A 204 3.37 15.84 5.54
C VAL A 204 2.80 16.48 4.29
N GLU A 205 3.69 16.88 3.39
CA GLU A 205 3.37 17.41 2.07
C GLU A 205 4.08 16.58 1.00
N THR A 206 3.31 16.05 0.05
CA THR A 206 3.80 15.23 -1.07
C THR A 206 3.67 15.96 -2.40
N ASP A 207 4.19 15.38 -3.44
CA ASP A 207 4.05 15.87 -4.82
C ASP A 207 2.74 15.41 -5.50
N GLY A 208 1.99 14.50 -4.85
CA GLY A 208 0.74 13.92 -5.35
C GLY A 208 0.90 12.52 -5.99
N SER A 209 2.13 12.00 -6.14
CA SER A 209 2.36 10.62 -6.59
C SER A 209 2.00 9.59 -5.50
N LEU A 210 2.03 10.02 -4.26
CA LEU A 210 1.70 9.22 -3.09
C LEU A 210 0.90 10.08 -2.11
N THR A 211 -0.15 9.52 -1.53
CA THR A 211 -0.92 10.23 -0.49
C THR A 211 -0.10 10.37 0.80
N PRO A 212 -0.28 11.41 1.60
CA PRO A 212 0.51 11.61 2.81
C PRO A 212 0.36 10.51 3.86
N ASP A 213 -0.81 9.90 3.98
CA ASP A 213 -1.11 8.78 4.88
C ASP A 213 -0.41 7.50 4.42
N ASP A 214 -0.48 7.16 3.13
CA ASP A 214 0.27 6.03 2.57
C ASP A 214 1.79 6.24 2.71
N ALA A 215 2.28 7.46 2.48
CA ALA A 215 3.70 7.79 2.67
C ALA A 215 4.17 7.46 4.09
N VAL A 216 3.37 7.85 5.12
CA VAL A 216 3.70 7.56 6.52
C VAL A 216 3.57 6.06 6.82
N ALA A 217 2.58 5.37 6.25
CA ALA A 217 2.42 3.92 6.41
C ALA A 217 3.63 3.16 5.84
N PHE A 218 4.09 3.50 4.62
CA PHE A 218 5.31 2.91 4.03
C PHE A 218 6.57 3.23 4.84
N ALA A 219 6.71 4.47 5.32
CA ALA A 219 7.84 4.85 6.16
C ALA A 219 7.87 4.08 7.49
N ALA A 220 6.70 3.88 8.11
CA ALA A 220 6.56 3.09 9.32
C ALA A 220 6.89 1.61 9.06
N ARG A 221 6.45 1.05 7.94
CA ARG A 221 6.77 -0.32 7.53
C ARG A 221 8.27 -0.52 7.31
N ILE A 222 8.93 0.42 6.62
CA ILE A 222 10.39 0.38 6.43
C ILE A 222 11.11 0.37 7.78
N LEU A 223 10.68 1.23 8.74
CA LEU A 223 11.27 1.25 10.08
C LEU A 223 11.05 -0.07 10.82
N GLN A 224 9.85 -0.63 10.76
CA GLN A 224 9.52 -1.91 11.38
C GLN A 224 10.42 -3.03 10.82
N ASP A 225 10.56 -3.11 9.51
CA ASP A 225 11.39 -4.13 8.86
C ASP A 225 12.87 -3.98 9.21
N GLN A 226 13.38 -2.75 9.27
CA GLN A 226 14.77 -2.49 9.67
C GLN A 226 15.03 -2.77 11.15
N LEU A 227 14.03 -2.61 12.02
CA LEU A 227 14.13 -2.89 13.44
C LEU A 227 13.97 -4.38 13.76
N SER A 228 13.37 -5.17 12.90
CA SER A 228 13.11 -6.60 13.12
C SER A 228 14.37 -7.40 13.44
N ILE A 229 15.52 -7.06 12.81
CA ILE A 229 16.80 -7.73 13.03
C ILE A 229 17.34 -7.56 14.47
N PHE A 230 16.90 -6.53 15.19
CA PHE A 230 17.29 -6.26 16.56
C PHE A 230 16.45 -7.02 17.59
N VAL A 231 15.33 -7.61 17.15
CA VAL A 231 14.48 -8.48 17.97
C VAL A 231 15.04 -9.88 17.86
N ASN A 232 15.77 -10.33 18.89
CA ASN A 232 16.49 -11.61 18.90
C ASN A 232 15.90 -12.64 19.86
N PHE A 233 14.67 -12.41 20.31
CA PHE A 233 13.93 -13.33 21.17
C PHE A 233 12.64 -13.74 20.48
N ASP A 234 12.25 -14.99 20.67
CA ASP A 234 10.94 -15.45 20.25
C ASP A 234 9.90 -14.65 21.03
N GLU A 235 9.07 -13.89 20.34
CA GLU A 235 7.91 -13.29 20.98
C GLU A 235 7.10 -14.47 21.55
N PRO A 236 6.82 -14.50 22.87
CA PRO A 236 5.83 -15.43 23.35
C PRO A 236 4.57 -15.09 22.57
N GLU A 237 4.03 -16.06 21.84
CA GLU A 237 2.75 -15.92 21.15
C GLU A 237 1.86 -15.09 22.03
N ALA A 238 1.51 -13.90 21.58
CA ALA A 238 0.74 -12.96 22.36
C ALA A 238 -0.60 -13.65 22.62
N ALA A 239 -0.76 -14.17 23.83
CA ALA A 239 -2.06 -14.58 24.34
C ALA A 239 -2.93 -13.31 24.26
N GLY A 240 -3.71 -13.17 23.16
CA GLY A 240 -4.68 -12.10 22.96
C GLY A 240 -4.18 -10.88 22.17
N ARG A 241 -3.71 -11.03 20.94
CA ARG A 241 -4.35 -10.26 19.89
C ARG A 241 -5.68 -10.98 19.63
N GLN A 242 -6.70 -10.51 20.29
CA GLN A 242 -7.99 -10.44 19.66
C GLN A 242 -7.81 -9.43 18.51
N ASP A 243 -7.23 -9.89 17.39
CA ASP A 243 -7.67 -9.42 16.10
C ASP A 243 -9.14 -9.78 16.11
N ASP A 244 -10.03 -8.83 15.91
CA ASP A 244 -11.44 -9.05 15.60
C ASP A 244 -11.63 -9.74 14.23
N ASP A 245 -10.62 -10.37 13.70
CA ASP A 245 -10.72 -11.53 12.84
C ASP A 245 -10.81 -12.71 13.84
N ASP A 246 -12.03 -13.04 14.22
CA ASP A 246 -12.36 -14.31 14.87
C ASP A 246 -11.76 -15.40 13.99
N GLY A 247 -10.47 -15.71 14.21
CA GLY A 247 -9.81 -16.90 13.70
C GLY A 247 -10.54 -18.08 14.32
N LEU A 248 -11.69 -18.37 13.73
CA LEU A 248 -12.31 -19.67 13.89
C LEU A 248 -11.24 -20.66 13.45
N GLU A 249 -10.75 -21.49 14.37
CA GLU A 249 -9.84 -22.62 14.07
C GLU A 249 -10.45 -23.53 13.00
N PHE A 250 -11.69 -23.25 12.62
CA PHE A 250 -12.51 -23.93 11.62
C PHE A 250 -12.86 -22.99 10.46
N ASN A 251 -12.88 -23.56 9.26
CA ASN A 251 -13.42 -22.88 8.10
C ASN A 251 -14.86 -22.40 8.39
N PRO A 252 -15.18 -21.08 8.28
CA PRO A 252 -16.49 -20.52 8.57
C PRO A 252 -17.64 -21.26 7.86
N LEU A 253 -17.37 -21.86 6.71
CA LEU A 253 -18.33 -22.65 5.96
C LEU A 253 -18.82 -23.89 6.72
N LEU A 254 -18.06 -24.41 7.69
CA LEU A 254 -18.42 -25.58 8.49
C LEU A 254 -19.52 -25.29 9.51
N LEU A 255 -19.64 -24.03 9.94
CA LEU A 255 -20.66 -23.57 10.90
C LEU A 255 -22.02 -23.26 10.24
N LYS A 256 -22.08 -23.25 8.89
CA LYS A 256 -23.35 -23.10 8.19
C LYS A 256 -24.25 -24.29 8.42
N LYS A 257 -25.55 -24.02 8.49
CA LYS A 257 -26.58 -25.07 8.61
C LYS A 257 -26.78 -25.79 7.29
N VAL A 258 -26.98 -27.09 7.35
CA VAL A 258 -27.26 -27.92 6.17
C VAL A 258 -28.53 -27.48 5.44
N ASP A 259 -29.47 -26.82 6.14
CA ASP A 259 -30.70 -26.27 5.55
C ASP A 259 -30.46 -25.12 4.58
N GLU A 260 -29.32 -24.45 4.65
CA GLU A 260 -28.92 -23.35 3.76
C GLU A 260 -28.32 -23.87 2.45
N LEU A 261 -28.02 -25.17 2.37
CA LEU A 261 -27.57 -25.79 1.14
C LEU A 261 -28.75 -25.97 0.18
N GLU A 262 -28.56 -25.64 -1.09
CA GLU A 262 -29.56 -25.84 -2.14
C GLU A 262 -29.76 -27.33 -2.45
N LEU A 263 -30.23 -28.10 -1.45
CA LEU A 263 -30.50 -29.51 -1.56
C LEU A 263 -31.97 -29.79 -1.85
N SER A 264 -32.27 -30.91 -2.49
CA SER A 264 -33.64 -31.36 -2.64
C SER A 264 -34.29 -31.62 -1.26
N VAL A 265 -35.60 -31.38 -1.14
CA VAL A 265 -36.39 -31.60 0.10
C VAL A 265 -36.15 -33.00 0.66
N ARG A 266 -35.93 -33.96 -0.19
CA ARG A 266 -35.71 -35.36 0.20
C ARG A 266 -34.33 -35.52 0.84
N SER A 267 -33.28 -34.93 0.25
CA SER A 267 -31.93 -34.97 0.79
C SER A 267 -31.84 -34.23 2.13
N ALA A 268 -32.43 -33.04 2.24
CA ALA A 268 -32.48 -32.26 3.48
C ALA A 268 -33.18 -33.01 4.60
N ASN A 269 -34.34 -33.64 4.33
CA ASN A 269 -35.07 -34.43 5.35
C ASN A 269 -34.30 -35.64 5.82
N CYS A 270 -33.51 -36.29 4.93
CA CYS A 270 -32.69 -37.44 5.34
C CYS A 270 -31.55 -37.00 6.28
N LEU A 271 -30.91 -35.85 6.04
CA LEU A 271 -29.86 -35.30 6.91
C LEU A 271 -30.41 -34.89 8.28
N LYS A 272 -31.58 -34.27 8.33
CA LYS A 272 -32.29 -33.96 9.59
C LYS A 272 -32.61 -35.19 10.43
N ASN A 273 -33.05 -36.27 9.79
CA ASN A 273 -33.37 -37.52 10.49
C ASN A 273 -32.12 -38.19 11.07
N ASP A 274 -30.95 -37.91 10.54
CA ASP A 274 -29.66 -38.44 11.02
C ASP A 274 -28.95 -37.46 11.99
N ASN A 275 -29.65 -36.41 12.44
CA ASN A 275 -29.16 -35.36 13.34
C ASN A 275 -27.93 -34.61 12.81
N ILE A 276 -27.77 -34.49 11.51
CA ILE A 276 -26.71 -33.69 10.84
C ILE A 276 -27.26 -32.27 10.69
N VAL A 277 -26.76 -31.34 11.50
CA VAL A 277 -27.26 -29.95 11.56
C VAL A 277 -26.30 -29.00 10.79
N TYR A 278 -24.99 -29.19 10.94
CA TYR A 278 -23.97 -28.32 10.39
C TYR A 278 -23.21 -29.01 9.25
N ILE A 279 -22.62 -28.20 8.35
CA ILE A 279 -21.79 -28.73 7.25
C ILE A 279 -20.61 -29.52 7.82
N GLY A 280 -20.03 -29.08 8.94
CA GLY A 280 -18.96 -29.79 9.62
C GLY A 280 -19.32 -31.22 10.05
N ASP A 281 -20.57 -31.45 10.51
CA ASP A 281 -21.06 -32.81 10.82
C ASP A 281 -21.17 -33.67 9.55
N LEU A 282 -21.55 -33.04 8.45
CA LEU A 282 -21.76 -33.71 7.18
C LEU A 282 -20.45 -34.20 6.54
N ILE A 283 -19.39 -33.36 6.55
CA ILE A 283 -18.11 -33.71 5.93
C ILE A 283 -17.34 -34.81 6.67
N GLN A 284 -17.55 -34.98 7.97
CA GLN A 284 -16.96 -36.06 8.75
C GLN A 284 -17.55 -37.41 8.42
N LYS A 285 -18.77 -37.46 7.88
CA LYS A 285 -19.39 -38.70 7.47
C LYS A 285 -18.76 -39.25 6.19
N THR A 286 -18.47 -40.54 6.19
CA THR A 286 -18.01 -41.23 4.99
C THR A 286 -19.17 -41.55 4.04
N GLU A 287 -18.89 -41.74 2.75
CA GLU A 287 -19.90 -42.15 1.75
C GLU A 287 -20.62 -43.43 2.16
N ALA A 288 -19.88 -44.36 2.77
CA ALA A 288 -20.43 -45.66 3.20
C ALA A 288 -21.41 -45.50 4.38
N GLU A 289 -21.16 -44.57 5.27
CA GLU A 289 -22.06 -44.23 6.38
C GLU A 289 -23.32 -43.53 5.89
N MET A 290 -23.19 -42.57 4.96
CA MET A 290 -24.30 -41.90 4.34
C MET A 290 -25.25 -42.85 3.60
N LEU A 291 -24.71 -43.87 2.94
CA LEU A 291 -25.53 -44.88 2.24
C LEU A 291 -26.24 -45.86 3.23
N ARG A 292 -25.84 -45.92 4.49
CA ARG A 292 -26.52 -46.72 5.52
C ARG A 292 -27.74 -46.03 6.12
N THR A 293 -27.83 -44.72 5.93
CA THR A 293 -28.97 -43.93 6.42
C THR A 293 -30.26 -44.34 5.71
N PRO A 294 -31.36 -44.65 6.44
CA PRO A 294 -32.64 -45.05 5.84
C PRO A 294 -33.16 -44.00 4.85
N ASN A 295 -33.64 -44.43 3.71
CA ASN A 295 -34.19 -43.58 2.64
C ASN A 295 -33.17 -42.67 1.90
N PHE A 296 -31.89 -42.84 2.17
CA PHE A 296 -30.81 -42.10 1.50
C PHE A 296 -30.29 -42.89 0.28
N GLY A 297 -30.34 -42.29 -0.90
CA GLY A 297 -30.00 -42.98 -2.17
C GLY A 297 -28.76 -42.36 -2.84
N ARG A 298 -28.22 -43.09 -3.83
CA ARG A 298 -27.06 -42.65 -4.63
C ARG A 298 -27.27 -41.31 -5.33
N LYS A 299 -28.51 -40.93 -5.66
CA LYS A 299 -28.83 -39.63 -6.27
C LYS A 299 -28.61 -38.51 -5.28
N SER A 300 -29.10 -38.66 -4.02
CA SER A 300 -28.90 -37.68 -2.95
C SER A 300 -27.42 -37.57 -2.56
N LEU A 301 -26.68 -38.68 -2.60
CA LEU A 301 -25.23 -38.63 -2.34
C LEU A 301 -24.49 -37.79 -3.39
N ASN A 302 -24.81 -38.01 -4.68
CA ASN A 302 -24.19 -37.25 -5.77
C ASN A 302 -24.54 -35.74 -5.69
N GLU A 303 -25.79 -35.40 -5.37
CA GLU A 303 -26.24 -34.00 -5.14
C GLU A 303 -25.43 -33.32 -4.04
N ILE A 304 -25.26 -33.98 -2.89
CA ILE A 304 -24.46 -33.48 -1.77
C ILE A 304 -22.99 -33.32 -2.16
N LYS A 305 -22.41 -34.30 -2.87
CA LYS A 305 -21.04 -34.21 -3.37
C LYS A 305 -20.81 -33.01 -4.29
N GLU A 306 -21.75 -32.77 -5.19
CA GLU A 306 -21.69 -31.66 -6.14
C GLU A 306 -21.71 -30.31 -5.42
N VAL A 307 -22.62 -30.15 -4.45
CA VAL A 307 -22.71 -28.94 -3.62
C VAL A 307 -21.48 -28.73 -2.74
N LEU A 308 -20.99 -29.78 -2.06
CA LEU A 308 -19.77 -29.70 -1.25
C LEU A 308 -18.54 -29.41 -2.12
N SER A 309 -18.43 -30.04 -3.30
CA SER A 309 -17.32 -29.79 -4.23
C SER A 309 -17.31 -28.34 -4.72
N GLY A 310 -18.47 -27.72 -4.95
CA GLY A 310 -18.60 -26.30 -5.27
C GLY A 310 -18.06 -25.37 -4.18
N MET A 311 -18.03 -25.83 -2.92
CA MET A 311 -17.47 -25.12 -1.77
C MET A 311 -16.04 -25.56 -1.41
N GLY A 312 -15.42 -26.42 -2.21
CA GLY A 312 -14.08 -26.96 -1.95
C GLY A 312 -14.03 -28.01 -0.83
N LEU A 313 -15.18 -28.59 -0.43
CA LEU A 313 -15.31 -29.59 0.63
C LEU A 313 -15.63 -30.97 0.05
N HIS A 314 -15.35 -32.03 0.82
CA HIS A 314 -15.70 -33.40 0.43
C HIS A 314 -15.99 -34.27 1.65
N LEU A 315 -16.76 -35.34 1.44
CA LEU A 315 -17.12 -36.28 2.49
C LEU A 315 -15.88 -37.08 2.95
N GLY A 316 -15.82 -37.40 4.25
CA GLY A 316 -14.73 -38.13 4.87
C GLY A 316 -13.51 -37.25 5.19
N MET A 317 -13.68 -35.93 5.26
CA MET A 317 -12.64 -35.03 5.80
C MET A 317 -12.58 -35.17 7.30
N ASP A 318 -11.38 -35.33 7.83
CA ASP A 318 -11.12 -35.29 9.27
C ASP A 318 -10.93 -33.83 9.69
N VAL A 319 -11.74 -33.38 10.65
CA VAL A 319 -11.65 -32.02 11.21
C VAL A 319 -11.33 -32.20 12.69
N ASP A 320 -10.11 -31.83 13.07
CA ASP A 320 -9.65 -31.89 14.44
C ASP A 320 -10.55 -31.02 15.33
N GLU A 321 -10.92 -31.54 16.51
CA GLU A 321 -11.74 -30.86 17.53
C GLU A 321 -13.18 -30.47 17.11
N TRP A 322 -13.79 -31.14 16.12
CA TRP A 322 -15.19 -30.96 15.78
C TRP A 322 -16.09 -31.98 16.53
N PRO A 323 -17.28 -31.59 17.08
CA PRO A 323 -17.85 -30.25 17.19
C PRO A 323 -17.26 -29.45 18.37
N PRO A 324 -17.07 -28.13 18.23
CA PRO A 324 -16.62 -27.28 19.33
C PRO A 324 -17.69 -27.18 20.44
N ASP A 325 -17.26 -27.06 21.69
CA ASP A 325 -18.16 -27.02 22.88
C ASP A 325 -19.22 -25.91 22.82
N ASN A 326 -19.01 -24.84 22.03
CA ASN A 326 -19.87 -23.65 21.92
C ASN A 326 -20.38 -23.41 20.49
N ILE A 327 -20.63 -24.48 19.72
CA ILE A 327 -21.03 -24.42 18.31
C ILE A 327 -22.26 -23.53 18.04
N GLU A 328 -23.24 -23.52 18.94
CA GLU A 328 -24.47 -22.72 18.78
C GLU A 328 -24.20 -21.22 18.91
N ASP A 329 -23.29 -20.81 19.80
CA ASP A 329 -22.91 -19.41 19.98
C ASP A 329 -22.02 -18.92 18.82
N LEU A 330 -21.15 -19.77 18.31
CA LEU A 330 -20.34 -19.48 17.14
C LEU A 330 -21.19 -19.35 15.87
N ALA A 331 -22.16 -20.23 15.67
CA ALA A 331 -23.08 -20.16 14.53
C ALA A 331 -23.94 -18.89 14.56
N LYS A 332 -24.44 -18.45 15.74
CA LYS A 332 -25.18 -17.19 15.90
C LYS A 332 -24.33 -15.97 15.57
N LYS A 333 -23.11 -15.90 16.08
CA LYS A 333 -22.18 -14.80 15.75
C LYS A 333 -21.90 -14.72 14.25
N PHE A 334 -21.86 -15.86 13.58
CA PHE A 334 -21.67 -15.91 12.14
C PHE A 334 -22.92 -15.46 11.36
N GLU A 335 -24.14 -15.82 11.81
CA GLU A 335 -25.40 -15.36 11.21
C GLU A 335 -25.61 -13.83 11.37
N ASP A 336 -25.15 -13.22 12.48
CA ASP A 336 -25.29 -11.79 12.77
C ASP A 336 -24.30 -10.90 11.98
N ASN A 337 -23.24 -11.48 11.41
CA ASN A 337 -22.20 -10.75 10.65
C ASN A 337 -22.40 -10.76 9.11
N PHE A 338 -23.48 -11.38 8.62
CA PHE A 338 -23.91 -11.42 7.22
C PHE A 338 -25.34 -10.88 7.06
#